data_65a3b308cfde1ad7dd79c2032bacd8e2
#
_entry.id   65a3b308cfde1ad7dd79c2032bacd8e2
#
_cell.length_a   1.000
_cell.length_b   1.000
_cell.length_c   1.000
_cell.angle_alpha   90.00
_cell.angle_beta   90.00
_cell.angle_gamma   90.00
#
_symmetry.space_group_name_H-M   'P 1'
#
loop_
_entity.id
_entity.type
_entity.pdbx_description
1 polymer ?
#
loop_
_entity_poly.entity_id
_entity_poly.type
_entity_poly.pdbx_seq_one_letter_code
_entity_poly.pdbx_strand_id
1 'polypeptide(L)'
;MSLLLALAVMFSFSLTGTAAFAAEIEYSDIVIGDGELSETGENAASDNAKVIQAAFDEAKNKASDKNRYRIYFPKGEYHINTTLNIFSNTELYLDEKTTLVQDAPKGQNIVKAGDFSQKHILYNGFRNIKIDGGKWDMQFNGSCAMRFGHCTNLSIRNVNITNIMDAHHIEAAAVDTLSITDSTFTSSLRRGSNSCEAIQLDILHDSKHFPGFEEFDDTPNKNVTISGCTFSNLHSGIGTRSAVVSKYFDNVVIENNKFENIQEKAISCFNYKNSKIINNTFTNVNSGICFEYLPNNFFGAYFQRMYIANDKSIGKINSKSSTVISGNVMNIKQMAESSYGIYAYGAKVDASTAKANGIVAGDYTISDLSIDNNTINVEENSSKSYGIYITGVNKSEISSNTLTDYSSAKDGINGINICASKKNVIKNNNISGAFNNGISIFNKSFPGSKNLLITSNLISGVKSYGIRVAESSYATIKSDNNISAGESPLCLYSQNYSQNVPTPSVKTKGYSLRNKPLIRFSSLNGSAGYKVSRSAYNGTFKEIATVYGENLNFEDKSSTAFSKNYYRVTPIYNVGGTVVTGKNYIDIAF
;
A
#
# COMPACT_ATOMS: atom_id res chain seq x y z
N MET A 1 41.38 -0.56 -54.52
CA MET A 1 40.23 -0.78 -55.44
C MET A 1 39.82 -2.20 -55.32
N SER A 2 38.78 -2.52 -54.63
CA SER A 2 38.01 -3.74 -54.74
C SER A 2 36.65 -3.52 -54.12
N LEU A 3 35.66 -3.49 -54.97
CA LEU A 3 34.24 -3.33 -54.69
C LEU A 3 33.71 -4.63 -54.07
N LEU A 4 33.14 -4.61 -52.89
CA LEU A 4 32.32 -5.70 -52.34
C LEU A 4 30.85 -5.30 -52.47
N LEU A 5 30.18 -5.98 -53.38
CA LEU A 5 28.74 -5.93 -53.62
C LEU A 5 28.07 -6.75 -52.51
N ALA A 6 27.29 -6.11 -51.61
CA ALA A 6 26.43 -6.80 -50.68
C ALA A 6 25.04 -7.00 -51.34
N LEU A 7 24.68 -8.24 -51.58
CA LEU A 7 23.39 -8.67 -52.12
C LEU A 7 22.39 -8.68 -50.94
N ALA A 8 21.48 -7.70 -50.88
CA ALA A 8 20.35 -7.73 -49.97
C ALA A 8 19.22 -8.57 -50.55
N VAL A 9 19.01 -9.74 -50.02
CA VAL A 9 17.83 -10.56 -50.32
C VAL A 9 16.67 -10.05 -49.47
N MET A 10 15.76 -9.31 -50.08
CA MET A 10 14.47 -8.96 -49.48
C MET A 10 13.55 -10.18 -49.54
N PHE A 11 13.33 -10.83 -48.40
CA PHE A 11 12.19 -11.71 -48.22
C PHE A 11 10.96 -10.86 -47.93
N SER A 12 10.13 -10.64 -48.91
CA SER A 12 8.78 -10.10 -48.70
C SER A 12 7.88 -11.21 -48.18
N PHE A 13 7.73 -11.27 -46.86
CA PHE A 13 6.62 -11.99 -46.25
C PHE A 13 5.36 -11.12 -46.40
N SER A 14 4.51 -11.50 -47.36
CA SER A 14 3.13 -11.01 -47.38
C SER A 14 2.38 -11.66 -46.19
N LEU A 15 2.36 -10.97 -45.03
CA LEU A 15 1.38 -11.26 -43.99
C LEU A 15 0.02 -10.79 -44.52
N THR A 16 -0.74 -11.67 -45.13
CA THR A 16 -2.19 -11.52 -45.22
C THR A 16 -2.78 -11.92 -43.87
N GLY A 17 -2.48 -11.12 -42.84
CA GLY A 17 -3.24 -11.10 -41.62
C GLY A 17 -4.53 -10.39 -41.94
N THR A 18 -5.64 -11.09 -42.05
CA THR A 18 -6.96 -10.50 -41.88
C THR A 18 -6.97 -9.85 -40.51
N ALA A 19 -6.81 -8.53 -40.46
CA ALA A 19 -7.12 -7.76 -39.28
C ALA A 19 -8.61 -8.04 -38.99
N ALA A 20 -8.88 -8.87 -38.01
CA ALA A 20 -10.22 -8.98 -37.48
C ALA A 20 -10.53 -7.60 -36.88
N PHE A 21 -11.22 -6.77 -37.63
CA PHE A 21 -11.82 -5.55 -37.05
C PHE A 21 -12.67 -6.01 -35.89
N ALA A 22 -12.34 -5.54 -34.69
CA ALA A 22 -13.24 -5.72 -33.57
C ALA A 22 -14.62 -5.21 -34.02
N ALA A 23 -15.63 -6.06 -33.92
CA ALA A 23 -16.98 -5.66 -34.32
C ALA A 23 -17.34 -4.39 -33.53
N GLU A 24 -17.81 -3.36 -34.23
CA GLU A 24 -18.23 -2.11 -33.63
C GLU A 24 -19.36 -2.41 -32.64
N ILE A 25 -19.25 -1.85 -31.42
CA ILE A 25 -20.27 -2.03 -30.38
C ILE A 25 -21.44 -1.10 -30.74
N GLU A 26 -22.60 -1.68 -30.95
CA GLU A 26 -23.85 -0.98 -31.12
C GLU A 26 -24.46 -0.59 -29.76
N TYR A 27 -25.25 0.46 -29.74
CA TYR A 27 -25.96 0.91 -28.53
C TYR A 27 -27.45 1.10 -28.82
N SER A 28 -28.27 0.62 -27.86
CA SER A 28 -29.70 0.91 -27.82
C SER A 28 -29.96 1.83 -26.61
N ASP A 29 -30.72 2.88 -26.82
CA ASP A 29 -30.98 3.90 -25.81
C ASP A 29 -32.38 3.69 -25.21
N ILE A 30 -32.46 3.70 -23.88
CA ILE A 30 -33.68 3.85 -23.10
C ILE A 30 -33.62 5.22 -22.45
N VAL A 31 -34.55 6.09 -22.74
CA VAL A 31 -34.66 7.39 -22.12
C VAL A 31 -35.86 7.34 -21.16
N ILE A 32 -35.59 7.43 -19.85
CA ILE A 32 -36.65 7.63 -18.86
C ILE A 32 -37.13 9.07 -19.05
N GLY A 33 -38.38 9.24 -19.48
CA GLY A 33 -38.92 10.55 -19.85
C GLY A 33 -39.19 11.46 -18.66
N ASP A 34 -39.26 12.75 -18.92
CA ASP A 34 -39.69 13.73 -17.93
C ASP A 34 -41.13 13.40 -17.47
N GLY A 35 -41.31 13.22 -16.16
CA GLY A 35 -42.61 12.86 -15.56
C GLY A 35 -42.86 11.36 -15.43
N GLU A 36 -41.98 10.46 -15.92
CA GLU A 36 -42.02 9.04 -15.61
C GLU A 36 -41.53 8.74 -14.18
N LEU A 37 -40.64 9.58 -13.66
CA LEU A 37 -40.19 9.57 -12.26
C LEU A 37 -40.84 10.72 -11.52
N SER A 38 -41.23 10.49 -10.27
CA SER A 38 -41.85 11.48 -9.40
C SER A 38 -40.91 11.93 -8.29
N GLU A 39 -40.76 13.23 -8.10
CA GLU A 39 -39.99 13.80 -6.99
C GLU A 39 -40.74 13.73 -5.65
N THR A 40 -42.08 13.74 -5.71
CA THR A 40 -42.97 13.78 -4.52
C THR A 40 -44.15 12.83 -4.69
N GLY A 41 -44.75 12.43 -3.57
CA GLY A 41 -45.94 11.58 -3.53
C GLY A 41 -45.82 10.41 -2.60
N GLU A 42 -46.91 9.91 -2.05
CA GLU A 42 -46.95 8.83 -1.08
C GLU A 42 -46.28 7.54 -1.58
N ASN A 43 -46.39 7.24 -2.88
CA ASN A 43 -45.83 6.05 -3.51
C ASN A 43 -44.64 6.33 -4.41
N ALA A 44 -44.17 7.59 -4.48
CA ALA A 44 -43.12 8.00 -5.42
C ALA A 44 -41.87 7.09 -5.39
N ALA A 45 -41.36 6.75 -4.20
CA ALA A 45 -40.17 5.90 -4.06
C ALA A 45 -40.37 4.49 -4.62
N SER A 46 -41.57 3.89 -4.44
CA SER A 46 -41.89 2.57 -4.98
C SER A 46 -42.11 2.61 -6.49
N ASP A 47 -42.74 3.65 -6.99
CA ASP A 47 -43.05 3.77 -8.42
C ASP A 47 -41.80 4.13 -9.22
N ASN A 48 -40.95 5.02 -8.71
CA ASN A 48 -39.64 5.29 -9.27
C ASN A 48 -38.78 4.02 -9.37
N ALA A 49 -38.74 3.23 -8.29
CA ALA A 49 -38.00 1.98 -8.29
C ALA A 49 -38.51 1.00 -9.36
N LYS A 50 -39.84 0.90 -9.56
CA LYS A 50 -40.44 0.04 -10.60
C LYS A 50 -40.09 0.54 -12.01
N VAL A 51 -40.18 1.83 -12.29
CA VAL A 51 -39.84 2.40 -13.60
C VAL A 51 -38.37 2.14 -13.93
N ILE A 52 -37.47 2.44 -12.99
CA ILE A 52 -36.03 2.24 -13.22
C ILE A 52 -35.71 0.74 -13.37
N GLN A 53 -36.29 -0.13 -12.52
CA GLN A 53 -36.05 -1.55 -12.63
C GLN A 53 -36.58 -2.12 -13.94
N ALA A 54 -37.70 -1.63 -14.45
CA ALA A 54 -38.23 -2.07 -15.74
C ALA A 54 -37.26 -1.74 -16.90
N ALA A 55 -36.60 -0.57 -16.87
CA ALA A 55 -35.56 -0.23 -17.83
C ALA A 55 -34.32 -1.17 -17.71
N PHE A 56 -33.93 -1.53 -16.48
CA PHE A 56 -32.85 -2.50 -16.26
C PHE A 56 -33.23 -3.91 -16.73
N ASP A 57 -34.47 -4.33 -16.54
CA ASP A 57 -35.00 -5.62 -16.98
C ASP A 57 -35.13 -5.68 -18.51
N GLU A 58 -35.44 -4.58 -19.16
CA GLU A 58 -35.41 -4.48 -20.62
C GLU A 58 -33.98 -4.69 -21.13
N ALA A 59 -33.01 -3.99 -20.55
CA ALA A 59 -31.59 -4.19 -20.87
C ALA A 59 -31.16 -5.65 -20.58
N LYS A 60 -31.52 -6.23 -19.43
CA LYS A 60 -31.25 -7.64 -19.09
C LYS A 60 -31.68 -8.60 -20.20
N ASN A 61 -32.87 -8.37 -20.74
CA ASN A 61 -33.48 -9.30 -21.70
C ASN A 61 -32.96 -9.12 -23.15
N LYS A 62 -32.48 -7.91 -23.51
CA LYS A 62 -32.17 -7.56 -24.90
C LYS A 62 -30.70 -7.24 -25.15
N ALA A 63 -29.93 -6.85 -24.13
CA ALA A 63 -28.53 -6.48 -24.28
C ALA A 63 -27.64 -7.69 -24.62
N SER A 64 -26.58 -7.43 -25.34
CA SER A 64 -25.51 -8.38 -25.67
C SER A 64 -24.15 -7.71 -25.67
N ASP A 65 -23.07 -8.48 -25.80
CA ASP A 65 -21.73 -7.90 -25.93
C ASP A 65 -21.54 -7.03 -27.19
N LYS A 66 -22.38 -7.24 -28.21
CA LYS A 66 -22.36 -6.45 -29.45
C LYS A 66 -23.35 -5.28 -29.44
N ASN A 67 -24.44 -5.38 -28.68
CA ASN A 67 -25.40 -4.31 -28.53
C ASN A 67 -25.62 -4.03 -27.05
N ARG A 68 -25.09 -2.92 -26.54
CA ARG A 68 -25.24 -2.49 -25.15
C ARG A 68 -26.39 -1.52 -25.01
N TYR A 69 -26.98 -1.48 -23.81
CA TYR A 69 -28.08 -0.59 -23.50
C TYR A 69 -27.57 0.60 -22.68
N ARG A 70 -27.91 1.81 -23.11
CA ARG A 70 -27.68 3.05 -22.38
C ARG A 70 -29.00 3.55 -21.82
N ILE A 71 -29.05 3.78 -20.52
CA ILE A 71 -30.25 4.25 -19.82
C ILE A 71 -29.99 5.66 -19.33
N TYR A 72 -30.77 6.60 -19.83
CA TYR A 72 -30.66 8.02 -19.50
C TYR A 72 -31.73 8.42 -18.49
N PHE A 73 -31.32 9.12 -17.44
CA PHE A 73 -32.19 9.57 -16.37
C PHE A 73 -32.52 11.05 -16.55
N PRO A 74 -33.77 11.49 -16.28
CA PRO A 74 -34.14 12.89 -16.25
C PRO A 74 -33.51 13.58 -15.02
N LYS A 75 -33.47 14.94 -15.07
CA LYS A 75 -33.07 15.76 -13.93
C LYS A 75 -34.13 15.72 -12.85
N GLY A 76 -33.73 15.68 -11.58
CA GLY A 76 -34.63 15.69 -10.45
C GLY A 76 -34.11 14.92 -9.27
N GLU A 77 -34.84 14.91 -8.16
CA GLU A 77 -34.54 14.16 -6.96
C GLU A 77 -35.54 13.00 -6.82
N TYR A 78 -35.05 11.78 -6.89
CA TYR A 78 -35.91 10.58 -6.97
C TYR A 78 -35.61 9.63 -5.82
N HIS A 79 -36.58 9.43 -4.96
CA HIS A 79 -36.54 8.47 -3.87
C HIS A 79 -36.67 7.05 -4.37
N ILE A 80 -35.90 6.12 -3.80
CA ILE A 80 -35.85 4.69 -4.18
C ILE A 80 -35.98 3.85 -2.91
N ASN A 81 -37.02 3.02 -2.83
CA ASN A 81 -37.34 2.24 -1.63
C ASN A 81 -36.94 0.75 -1.69
N THR A 82 -36.22 0.34 -2.72
CA THR A 82 -35.71 -1.02 -2.88
C THR A 82 -34.43 -1.03 -3.68
N THR A 83 -33.67 -2.11 -3.59
CA THR A 83 -32.45 -2.27 -4.39
C THR A 83 -32.77 -2.43 -5.87
N LEU A 84 -32.13 -1.64 -6.70
CA LEU A 84 -32.16 -1.74 -8.16
C LEU A 84 -31.08 -2.76 -8.60
N ASN A 85 -31.47 -3.76 -9.36
CA ASN A 85 -30.57 -4.80 -9.85
C ASN A 85 -30.15 -4.50 -11.28
N ILE A 86 -28.86 -4.17 -11.46
CA ILE A 86 -28.28 -3.92 -12.79
C ILE A 86 -27.64 -5.19 -13.35
N PHE A 87 -27.66 -5.34 -14.66
CA PHE A 87 -27.17 -6.53 -15.35
C PHE A 87 -26.10 -6.21 -16.40
N SER A 88 -25.54 -7.25 -17.02
CA SER A 88 -24.48 -7.12 -18.02
C SER A 88 -24.89 -6.23 -19.19
N ASN A 89 -23.90 -5.54 -19.77
CA ASN A 89 -24.04 -4.73 -20.98
C ASN A 89 -25.00 -3.53 -20.81
N THR A 90 -25.06 -2.99 -19.60
CA THR A 90 -25.93 -1.85 -19.23
C THR A 90 -25.10 -0.67 -18.77
N GLU A 91 -25.35 0.49 -19.33
CA GLU A 91 -24.70 1.76 -19.00
C GLU A 91 -25.73 2.75 -18.48
N LEU A 92 -25.51 3.32 -17.30
CA LEU A 92 -26.38 4.37 -16.72
C LEU A 92 -25.77 5.74 -16.94
N TYR A 93 -26.57 6.68 -17.37
CA TYR A 93 -26.19 8.07 -17.55
C TYR A 93 -27.13 8.98 -16.76
N LEU A 94 -26.60 9.61 -15.72
CA LEU A 94 -27.33 10.53 -14.87
C LEU A 94 -26.77 11.95 -15.05
N ASP A 95 -27.64 12.91 -15.25
CA ASP A 95 -27.26 14.33 -15.26
C ASP A 95 -26.68 14.73 -13.88
N GLU A 96 -25.83 15.73 -13.83
CA GLU A 96 -25.28 16.25 -12.57
C GLU A 96 -26.35 16.74 -11.58
N LYS A 97 -27.55 17.06 -12.07
CA LYS A 97 -28.72 17.48 -11.29
C LYS A 97 -29.68 16.34 -10.98
N THR A 98 -29.34 15.11 -11.33
CA THR A 98 -30.11 13.93 -10.94
C THR A 98 -29.61 13.42 -9.60
N THR A 99 -30.50 13.26 -8.64
CA THR A 99 -30.22 12.68 -7.32
C THR A 99 -31.05 11.44 -7.11
N LEU A 100 -30.43 10.30 -6.81
CA LEU A 100 -31.11 9.12 -6.32
C LEU A 100 -30.95 9.06 -4.80
N VAL A 101 -32.08 9.07 -4.08
CA VAL A 101 -32.16 9.14 -2.62
C VAL A 101 -32.58 7.78 -2.08
N GLN A 102 -31.80 7.22 -1.16
CA GLN A 102 -32.11 5.95 -0.53
C GLN A 102 -33.22 6.09 0.51
N ASP A 103 -34.37 5.50 0.24
CA ASP A 103 -35.55 5.50 1.11
C ASP A 103 -36.01 4.08 1.49
N ALA A 104 -35.16 3.10 1.23
CA ALA A 104 -35.42 1.71 1.55
C ALA A 104 -35.06 1.37 3.01
N PRO A 105 -35.59 0.25 3.55
CA PRO A 105 -35.14 -0.29 4.82
C PRO A 105 -33.63 -0.56 4.86
N LYS A 106 -33.06 -0.56 6.06
CA LYS A 106 -31.65 -0.88 6.29
C LYS A 106 -31.26 -2.20 5.61
N GLY A 107 -30.10 -2.25 4.97
CA GLY A 107 -29.59 -3.42 4.26
C GLY A 107 -29.83 -3.39 2.74
N GLN A 108 -30.58 -2.42 2.25
CA GLN A 108 -30.83 -2.22 0.82
C GLN A 108 -29.80 -1.29 0.19
N ASN A 109 -29.23 -1.68 -0.94
CA ASN A 109 -28.39 -0.82 -1.77
C ASN A 109 -29.27 0.09 -2.65
N ILE A 110 -28.74 1.16 -3.20
CA ILE A 110 -29.41 1.81 -4.34
C ILE A 110 -29.25 0.89 -5.57
N VAL A 111 -27.99 0.52 -5.89
CA VAL A 111 -27.70 -0.36 -7.04
C VAL A 111 -26.87 -1.56 -6.60
N LYS A 112 -27.21 -2.74 -7.12
CA LYS A 112 -26.46 -3.98 -6.96
C LYS A 112 -26.34 -4.72 -8.30
N ALA A 113 -25.21 -5.36 -8.56
CA ALA A 113 -25.07 -6.23 -9.73
C ALA A 113 -25.92 -7.51 -9.54
N GLY A 114 -26.86 -7.72 -10.46
CA GLY A 114 -27.70 -8.91 -10.55
C GLY A 114 -28.69 -9.13 -9.41
N ASP A 115 -29.52 -10.10 -9.63
CA ASP A 115 -30.42 -10.68 -8.65
C ASP A 115 -29.88 -12.05 -8.19
N PHE A 116 -30.63 -12.77 -7.36
CA PHE A 116 -30.27 -14.12 -6.89
C PHE A 116 -30.64 -15.24 -7.86
N SER A 117 -31.00 -14.94 -9.10
CA SER A 117 -31.49 -15.91 -10.05
C SER A 117 -30.41 -16.86 -10.60
N GLN A 118 -29.15 -16.47 -10.51
CA GLN A 118 -28.03 -17.25 -11.01
C GLN A 118 -26.85 -17.22 -10.03
N LYS A 119 -26.15 -18.33 -9.94
CA LYS A 119 -24.89 -18.47 -9.21
C LYS A 119 -23.72 -18.14 -10.12
N HIS A 120 -22.82 -17.33 -9.62
CA HIS A 120 -21.63 -16.92 -10.35
C HIS A 120 -20.37 -17.25 -9.56
N ILE A 121 -19.28 -17.55 -10.26
CA ILE A 121 -17.95 -17.80 -9.68
C ILE A 121 -16.90 -16.97 -10.39
N LEU A 122 -15.79 -16.72 -9.73
CA LEU A 122 -14.69 -15.91 -10.26
C LEU A 122 -15.21 -14.55 -10.79
N TYR A 123 -14.95 -14.24 -12.04
CA TYR A 123 -15.32 -12.98 -12.69
C TYR A 123 -16.37 -13.17 -13.79
N ASN A 124 -17.11 -14.27 -13.77
CA ASN A 124 -17.97 -14.68 -14.90
C ASN A 124 -19.46 -14.31 -14.76
N GLY A 125 -19.80 -13.52 -13.73
CA GLY A 125 -21.19 -13.13 -13.46
C GLY A 125 -21.65 -12.01 -14.38
N PHE A 126 -21.28 -10.81 -14.08
CA PHE A 126 -21.74 -9.61 -14.80
C PHE A 126 -20.61 -8.93 -15.52
N ARG A 127 -20.91 -8.27 -16.64
CA ARG A 127 -19.86 -7.60 -17.43
C ARG A 127 -20.34 -6.36 -18.15
N ASN A 128 -19.40 -5.48 -18.47
CA ASN A 128 -19.68 -4.28 -19.25
C ASN A 128 -20.76 -3.41 -18.60
N ILE A 129 -20.62 -3.15 -17.30
CA ILE A 129 -21.49 -2.24 -16.56
C ILE A 129 -20.80 -0.89 -16.45
N LYS A 130 -21.53 0.17 -16.75
CA LYS A 130 -21.05 1.54 -16.56
C LYS A 130 -22.07 2.37 -15.79
N ILE A 131 -21.59 3.18 -14.85
CA ILE A 131 -22.39 4.18 -14.15
C ILE A 131 -21.67 5.52 -14.31
N ASP A 132 -22.34 6.49 -14.89
CA ASP A 132 -21.80 7.80 -15.25
C ASP A 132 -22.70 8.91 -14.73
N GLY A 133 -22.20 9.64 -13.74
CA GLY A 133 -22.86 10.82 -13.19
C GLY A 133 -23.84 10.57 -12.04
N GLY A 134 -24.57 11.64 -11.71
CA GLY A 134 -25.58 11.68 -10.67
C GLY A 134 -25.06 11.85 -9.25
N LYS A 135 -25.98 12.25 -8.38
CA LYS A 135 -25.82 12.26 -6.93
C LYS A 135 -26.53 11.05 -6.35
N TRP A 136 -25.92 10.44 -5.31
CA TRP A 136 -26.38 9.22 -4.67
C TRP A 136 -26.37 9.44 -3.17
N ASP A 137 -27.55 9.75 -2.60
CA ASP A 137 -27.72 10.09 -1.20
C ASP A 137 -28.27 8.89 -0.40
N MET A 138 -27.46 8.38 0.50
CA MET A 138 -27.81 7.21 1.33
C MET A 138 -28.57 7.56 2.61
N GLN A 139 -28.83 8.82 2.90
CA GLN A 139 -29.62 9.28 4.05
C GLN A 139 -29.19 8.64 5.39
N PHE A 140 -27.91 8.24 5.50
CA PHE A 140 -27.39 7.48 6.65
C PHE A 140 -28.16 6.17 6.95
N ASN A 141 -28.64 5.50 5.94
CA ASN A 141 -29.48 4.30 6.06
C ASN A 141 -28.73 3.04 6.57
N GLY A 142 -27.42 3.04 6.64
CA GLY A 142 -26.63 1.90 7.10
C GLY A 142 -26.48 0.79 6.06
N SER A 143 -26.45 1.15 4.80
CA SER A 143 -26.25 0.27 3.63
C SER A 143 -25.23 0.86 2.68
N CYS A 144 -24.65 0.03 1.80
CA CYS A 144 -23.80 0.53 0.70
C CYS A 144 -24.66 1.16 -0.39
N ALA A 145 -24.18 2.23 -1.02
CA ALA A 145 -24.89 2.79 -2.17
C ALA A 145 -24.83 1.82 -3.37
N MET A 146 -23.63 1.32 -3.66
CA MET A 146 -23.41 0.41 -4.79
C MET A 146 -22.66 -0.84 -4.35
N ARG A 147 -23.07 -2.03 -4.84
CA ARG A 147 -22.40 -3.29 -4.53
C ARG A 147 -22.25 -4.18 -5.76
N PHE A 148 -21.03 -4.63 -6.04
CA PHE A 148 -20.68 -5.40 -7.21
C PHE A 148 -19.86 -6.65 -6.83
N GLY A 149 -20.31 -7.80 -7.30
CA GLY A 149 -19.63 -9.09 -7.12
C GLY A 149 -19.59 -9.88 -8.42
N HIS A 150 -18.55 -10.70 -8.62
CA HIS A 150 -18.35 -11.52 -9.81
C HIS A 150 -18.46 -10.76 -11.14
N CYS A 151 -17.84 -9.58 -11.21
CA CYS A 151 -17.95 -8.70 -12.38
C CYS A 151 -16.69 -8.68 -13.23
N THR A 152 -16.85 -8.34 -14.50
CA THR A 152 -15.77 -8.00 -15.42
C THR A 152 -16.09 -6.71 -16.16
N ASN A 153 -15.10 -5.81 -16.29
CA ASN A 153 -15.24 -4.53 -16.98
C ASN A 153 -16.37 -3.67 -16.39
N LEU A 154 -16.14 -3.22 -15.14
CA LEU A 154 -17.01 -2.31 -14.40
C LEU A 154 -16.40 -0.89 -14.40
N SER A 155 -17.17 0.10 -14.82
CA SER A 155 -16.77 1.50 -14.83
C SER A 155 -17.75 2.36 -14.04
N ILE A 156 -17.24 3.14 -13.08
CA ILE A 156 -18.02 4.09 -12.30
C ILE A 156 -17.29 5.43 -12.40
N ARG A 157 -17.95 6.46 -12.88
CA ARG A 157 -17.30 7.77 -13.04
C ARG A 157 -18.28 8.94 -12.85
N ASN A 158 -17.72 10.10 -12.51
CA ASN A 158 -18.48 11.35 -12.34
C ASN A 158 -19.60 11.25 -11.28
N VAL A 159 -19.58 10.25 -10.40
CA VAL A 159 -20.59 10.08 -9.36
C VAL A 159 -20.28 10.92 -8.13
N ASN A 160 -21.31 11.39 -7.44
CA ASN A 160 -21.20 12.03 -6.13
C ASN A 160 -22.03 11.22 -5.12
N ILE A 161 -21.35 10.43 -4.26
CA ILE A 161 -22.02 9.57 -3.28
C ILE A 161 -21.82 10.14 -1.88
N THR A 162 -22.89 10.23 -1.09
CA THR A 162 -22.88 10.89 0.22
C THR A 162 -23.74 10.20 1.28
N ASN A 163 -23.53 10.60 2.55
CA ASN A 163 -24.36 10.25 3.71
C ASN A 163 -24.43 8.75 4.01
N ILE A 164 -23.28 8.10 4.07
CA ILE A 164 -23.15 6.68 4.45
C ILE A 164 -23.08 6.53 5.98
N MET A 165 -23.70 5.49 6.55
CA MET A 165 -23.57 5.13 7.96
C MET A 165 -23.23 3.64 8.11
N ASP A 166 -22.14 3.31 8.84
CA ASP A 166 -21.70 1.95 9.16
C ASP A 166 -21.60 1.02 7.92
N ALA A 167 -21.35 1.56 6.74
CA ALA A 167 -21.34 0.89 5.45
C ALA A 167 -20.35 1.57 4.48
N HIS A 168 -20.47 1.31 3.17
CA HIS A 168 -19.56 1.82 2.14
C HIS A 168 -20.31 2.59 1.05
N HIS A 169 -19.66 3.58 0.42
CA HIS A 169 -20.21 4.22 -0.77
C HIS A 169 -20.23 3.20 -1.93
N ILE A 170 -19.10 2.52 -2.16
CA ILE A 170 -18.98 1.43 -3.13
C ILE A 170 -18.31 0.24 -2.46
N GLU A 171 -18.88 -0.94 -2.66
CA GLU A 171 -18.29 -2.21 -2.23
C GLU A 171 -18.15 -3.15 -3.44
N ALA A 172 -16.93 -3.64 -3.69
CA ALA A 172 -16.61 -4.48 -4.83
C ALA A 172 -15.77 -5.69 -4.40
N ALA A 173 -16.19 -6.90 -4.82
CA ALA A 173 -15.46 -8.14 -4.60
C ALA A 173 -15.53 -9.03 -5.83
N ALA A 174 -14.48 -9.80 -6.13
CA ALA A 174 -14.40 -10.60 -7.35
C ALA A 174 -14.68 -9.78 -8.62
N VAL A 175 -14.03 -8.64 -8.76
CA VAL A 175 -14.14 -7.82 -9.97
C VAL A 175 -12.80 -7.83 -10.73
N ASP A 176 -12.86 -8.14 -12.01
CA ASP A 176 -11.73 -8.00 -12.94
C ASP A 176 -11.97 -6.78 -13.83
N THR A 177 -11.00 -5.88 -13.87
CA THR A 177 -11.10 -4.62 -14.62
C THR A 177 -12.18 -3.69 -14.05
N LEU A 178 -11.85 -3.10 -12.91
CA LEU A 178 -12.65 -2.07 -12.25
C LEU A 178 -12.01 -0.70 -12.47
N SER A 179 -12.80 0.26 -12.93
CA SER A 179 -12.40 1.67 -13.04
C SER A 179 -13.35 2.55 -12.24
N ILE A 180 -12.83 3.31 -11.27
CA ILE A 180 -13.58 4.35 -10.53
C ILE A 180 -12.83 5.65 -10.73
N THR A 181 -13.43 6.60 -11.45
CA THR A 181 -12.73 7.83 -11.82
C THR A 181 -13.58 9.08 -11.61
N ASP A 182 -12.91 10.20 -11.39
CA ASP A 182 -13.50 11.55 -11.41
C ASP A 182 -14.75 11.70 -10.51
N SER A 183 -14.74 10.98 -9.37
CA SER A 183 -15.91 10.83 -8.50
C SER A 183 -15.66 11.42 -7.12
N THR A 184 -16.74 11.76 -6.43
CA THR A 184 -16.69 12.36 -5.10
C THR A 184 -17.40 11.48 -4.07
N PHE A 185 -16.73 11.25 -2.95
CA PHE A 185 -17.21 10.43 -1.82
C PHE A 185 -17.15 11.29 -0.56
N THR A 186 -18.30 11.55 0.04
CA THR A 186 -18.37 12.44 1.19
C THR A 186 -19.28 11.93 2.30
N SER A 187 -19.06 12.45 3.50
CA SER A 187 -19.99 12.29 4.62
C SER A 187 -20.24 10.83 5.02
N SER A 188 -19.33 10.27 5.79
CA SER A 188 -19.59 8.98 6.45
C SER A 188 -19.73 9.14 7.95
N LEU A 189 -20.67 8.41 8.54
CA LEU A 189 -20.90 8.34 9.97
C LEU A 189 -20.66 6.93 10.49
N ARG A 190 -19.76 6.78 11.45
CA ARG A 190 -19.54 5.51 12.14
C ARG A 190 -20.19 5.55 13.53
N ARG A 191 -21.13 4.64 13.78
CA ARG A 191 -21.77 4.42 15.08
C ARG A 191 -21.38 3.09 15.71
N GLY A 192 -21.05 2.11 14.88
CA GLY A 192 -20.65 0.76 15.27
C GLY A 192 -19.15 0.52 15.27
N SER A 193 -18.76 -0.75 15.24
CA SER A 193 -17.36 -1.21 15.17
C SER A 193 -16.87 -1.43 13.73
N ASN A 194 -17.73 -1.28 12.73
CA ASN A 194 -17.36 -1.50 11.33
C ASN A 194 -16.46 -0.36 10.85
N SER A 195 -15.47 -0.68 10.03
CA SER A 195 -14.78 0.31 9.24
C SER A 195 -15.74 0.82 8.15
N CYS A 196 -15.72 2.13 7.91
CA CYS A 196 -16.59 2.78 6.93
C CYS A 196 -15.69 3.32 5.82
N GLU A 197 -15.07 2.43 5.08
CA GLU A 197 -14.30 2.82 3.90
C GLU A 197 -15.27 3.35 2.83
N ALA A 198 -14.92 4.45 2.16
CA ALA A 198 -15.76 4.94 1.07
C ALA A 198 -15.76 3.92 -0.08
N ILE A 199 -14.61 3.43 -0.48
CA ILE A 199 -14.51 2.32 -1.44
C ILE A 199 -13.90 1.12 -0.71
N GLN A 200 -14.67 0.04 -0.57
CA GLN A 200 -14.17 -1.22 -0.07
C GLN A 200 -13.89 -2.18 -1.23
N LEU A 201 -12.62 -2.48 -1.43
CA LEU A 201 -12.18 -3.57 -2.31
C LEU A 201 -12.04 -4.82 -1.45
N ASP A 202 -12.99 -5.71 -1.52
CA ASP A 202 -13.00 -6.92 -0.68
C ASP A 202 -12.72 -8.20 -1.48
N ILE A 203 -12.66 -9.31 -0.78
CA ILE A 203 -12.57 -10.65 -1.32
C ILE A 203 -13.89 -11.37 -1.03
N LEU A 204 -14.39 -12.13 -1.97
CA LEU A 204 -15.69 -12.76 -1.83
C LEU A 204 -15.60 -14.01 -0.94
N HIS A 205 -15.51 -13.79 0.39
CA HIS A 205 -15.24 -14.82 1.37
C HIS A 205 -16.49 -15.37 2.05
N ASP A 206 -17.38 -14.54 2.53
CA ASP A 206 -18.61 -14.96 3.21
C ASP A 206 -19.74 -13.92 3.11
N SER A 207 -20.97 -14.38 3.38
CA SER A 207 -22.18 -13.54 3.33
C SER A 207 -22.27 -12.51 4.46
N LYS A 208 -21.54 -12.69 5.55
CA LYS A 208 -21.52 -11.72 6.65
C LYS A 208 -20.80 -10.45 6.24
N HIS A 209 -19.74 -10.58 5.45
CA HIS A 209 -18.90 -9.49 5.04
C HIS A 209 -19.28 -8.93 3.66
N PHE A 210 -19.86 -9.77 2.80
CA PHE A 210 -20.32 -9.36 1.47
C PHE A 210 -21.73 -9.92 1.18
N PRO A 211 -22.78 -9.38 1.83
CA PRO A 211 -24.13 -9.90 1.66
C PRO A 211 -24.69 -9.61 0.27
N GLY A 212 -25.64 -10.43 -0.16
CA GLY A 212 -26.34 -10.25 -1.44
C GLY A 212 -25.74 -11.00 -2.62
N PHE A 213 -24.83 -11.94 -2.36
CA PHE A 213 -24.27 -12.89 -3.32
C PHE A 213 -24.31 -14.30 -2.72
N GLU A 214 -24.34 -15.35 -3.55
CA GLU A 214 -24.52 -16.72 -3.07
C GLU A 214 -23.24 -17.57 -3.08
N GLU A 215 -22.32 -17.33 -4.02
CA GLU A 215 -21.09 -18.10 -4.11
C GLU A 215 -19.92 -17.31 -3.52
N PHE A 216 -19.25 -17.92 -2.54
CA PHE A 216 -18.13 -17.34 -1.81
C PHE A 216 -16.87 -18.17 -2.10
N ASP A 217 -16.21 -17.85 -3.20
CA ASP A 217 -15.09 -18.61 -3.77
C ASP A 217 -13.71 -17.99 -3.47
N ASP A 218 -13.68 -17.03 -2.56
CA ASP A 218 -12.45 -16.31 -2.18
C ASP A 218 -11.75 -15.59 -3.34
N THR A 219 -12.49 -15.16 -4.34
CA THR A 219 -11.94 -14.43 -5.48
C THR A 219 -11.67 -12.97 -5.11
N PRO A 220 -10.42 -12.47 -5.22
CA PRO A 220 -10.09 -11.07 -5.02
C PRO A 220 -10.39 -10.21 -6.25
N ASN A 221 -10.37 -8.89 -6.10
CA ASN A 221 -10.36 -7.98 -7.24
C ASN A 221 -8.99 -7.96 -7.92
N LYS A 222 -8.95 -7.69 -9.23
CA LYS A 222 -7.74 -7.45 -10.01
C LYS A 222 -7.95 -6.41 -11.12
N ASN A 223 -6.86 -5.82 -11.61
CA ASN A 223 -6.90 -4.78 -12.64
C ASN A 223 -7.82 -3.61 -12.22
N VAL A 224 -7.56 -3.04 -11.04
CA VAL A 224 -8.37 -1.97 -10.48
C VAL A 224 -7.67 -0.63 -10.69
N THR A 225 -8.41 0.38 -11.13
CA THR A 225 -7.95 1.76 -11.19
C THR A 225 -8.92 2.67 -10.43
N ILE A 226 -8.40 3.44 -9.47
CA ILE A 226 -9.12 4.50 -8.76
C ILE A 226 -8.34 5.78 -8.96
N SER A 227 -8.88 6.73 -9.73
CA SER A 227 -8.14 7.90 -10.17
C SER A 227 -8.98 9.16 -10.25
N GLY A 228 -8.39 10.31 -9.91
CA GLY A 228 -9.06 11.62 -10.02
C GLY A 228 -10.21 11.85 -9.04
N CYS A 229 -10.34 11.00 -8.02
CA CYS A 229 -11.43 11.03 -7.07
C CYS A 229 -11.12 11.94 -5.86
N THR A 230 -12.19 12.47 -5.25
CA THR A 230 -12.15 13.22 -3.99
C THR A 230 -12.85 12.45 -2.88
N PHE A 231 -12.15 12.27 -1.77
CA PHE A 231 -12.62 11.63 -0.54
C PHE A 231 -12.59 12.66 0.58
N SER A 232 -13.73 13.06 1.13
CA SER A 232 -13.73 14.10 2.14
C SER A 232 -14.73 13.88 3.29
N ASN A 233 -14.32 14.25 4.51
CA ASN A 233 -15.12 14.12 5.72
C ASN A 233 -15.59 12.67 5.95
N LEU A 234 -14.64 11.74 5.91
CA LEU A 234 -14.88 10.31 5.98
C LEU A 234 -14.18 9.68 7.18
N HIS A 235 -14.71 8.55 7.63
CA HIS A 235 -14.00 7.73 8.60
C HIS A 235 -12.76 7.10 7.96
N SER A 236 -12.90 6.46 6.80
CA SER A 236 -11.83 5.88 6.01
C SER A 236 -12.07 6.07 4.51
N GLY A 237 -11.00 6.15 3.72
CA GLY A 237 -11.10 6.39 2.28
C GLY A 237 -11.25 5.09 1.48
N ILE A 238 -10.16 4.56 0.96
CA ILE A 238 -10.12 3.29 0.21
C ILE A 238 -9.60 2.20 1.13
N GLY A 239 -10.28 1.04 1.19
CA GLY A 239 -9.81 -0.03 2.06
C GLY A 239 -10.13 -1.43 1.59
N THR A 240 -9.51 -2.39 2.25
CA THR A 240 -9.74 -3.81 2.14
C THR A 240 -10.08 -4.33 3.54
N ARG A 241 -11.18 -5.08 3.67
CA ARG A 241 -11.55 -5.64 4.96
C ARG A 241 -10.92 -7.01 5.19
N SER A 242 -11.00 -7.89 4.20
CA SER A 242 -10.68 -9.30 4.34
C SER A 242 -9.43 -9.66 3.55
N ALA A 243 -8.54 -10.43 4.17
CA ALA A 243 -7.44 -11.09 3.49
C ALA A 243 -7.61 -12.60 3.59
N VAL A 244 -7.42 -13.32 2.51
CA VAL A 244 -7.41 -14.78 2.50
C VAL A 244 -6.01 -15.27 2.19
N VAL A 245 -5.54 -16.28 2.93
CA VAL A 245 -4.21 -16.84 2.77
C VAL A 245 -3.95 -17.20 1.31
N SER A 246 -2.83 -16.74 0.77
CA SER A 246 -2.39 -16.94 -0.62
C SER A 246 -3.28 -16.32 -1.72
N LYS A 247 -4.32 -15.58 -1.40
CA LYS A 247 -5.10 -14.80 -2.35
C LYS A 247 -4.63 -13.34 -2.33
N TYR A 248 -4.41 -12.76 -3.49
CA TYR A 248 -3.82 -11.43 -3.63
C TYR A 248 -4.67 -10.56 -4.56
N PHE A 249 -4.85 -9.31 -4.18
CA PHE A 249 -5.34 -8.28 -5.10
C PHE A 249 -4.20 -7.95 -6.06
N ASP A 250 -4.44 -8.01 -7.35
CA ASP A 250 -3.40 -7.90 -8.37
C ASP A 250 -3.62 -6.71 -9.28
N ASN A 251 -2.56 -5.94 -9.51
CA ASN A 251 -2.60 -4.77 -10.39
C ASN A 251 -3.67 -3.74 -9.98
N VAL A 252 -3.54 -3.23 -8.74
CA VAL A 252 -4.38 -2.15 -8.20
C VAL A 252 -3.62 -0.83 -8.33
N VAL A 253 -4.20 0.14 -9.03
CA VAL A 253 -3.66 1.49 -9.22
C VAL A 253 -4.57 2.49 -8.51
N ILE A 254 -4.01 3.21 -7.54
CA ILE A 254 -4.69 4.30 -6.81
C ILE A 254 -3.87 5.56 -7.06
N GLU A 255 -4.38 6.45 -7.91
CA GLU A 255 -3.58 7.58 -8.36
C GLU A 255 -4.35 8.89 -8.51
N ASN A 256 -3.64 10.00 -8.30
CA ASN A 256 -4.17 11.35 -8.53
C ASN A 256 -5.46 11.66 -7.74
N ASN A 257 -5.66 11.01 -6.59
CA ASN A 257 -6.82 11.23 -5.73
C ASN A 257 -6.52 12.25 -4.64
N LYS A 258 -7.59 12.87 -4.11
CA LYS A 258 -7.54 13.79 -2.97
C LYS A 258 -8.27 13.17 -1.78
N PHE A 259 -7.59 13.16 -0.62
CA PHE A 259 -8.13 12.71 0.65
C PHE A 259 -8.09 13.87 1.64
N GLU A 260 -9.25 14.27 2.17
CA GLU A 260 -9.40 15.42 3.06
C GLU A 260 -10.22 15.07 4.30
N ASN A 261 -9.72 15.40 5.49
CA ASN A 261 -10.40 15.14 6.76
C ASN A 261 -10.77 13.66 6.95
N ILE A 262 -9.79 12.76 6.85
CA ILE A 262 -10.00 11.32 7.04
C ILE A 262 -9.60 10.93 8.46
N GLN A 263 -10.56 10.37 9.22
CA GLN A 263 -10.41 10.14 10.66
C GLN A 263 -9.52 8.95 11.03
N GLU A 264 -9.44 7.90 10.18
CA GLU A 264 -8.63 6.72 10.44
C GLU A 264 -7.55 6.54 9.36
N LYS A 265 -7.83 5.80 8.30
CA LYS A 265 -6.88 5.49 7.22
C LYS A 265 -7.40 6.00 5.88
N ALA A 266 -6.62 6.80 5.18
CA ALA A 266 -7.01 7.24 3.86
C ALA A 266 -6.95 6.09 2.85
N ILE A 267 -5.89 5.25 2.92
CA ILE A 267 -5.75 4.05 2.09
C ILE A 267 -5.29 2.88 2.97
N SER A 268 -6.00 1.74 2.91
CA SER A 268 -5.68 0.51 3.65
C SER A 268 -5.71 -0.69 2.71
N CYS A 269 -4.54 -1.28 2.43
CA CYS A 269 -4.34 -2.34 1.44
C CYS A 269 -3.95 -3.64 2.11
N PHE A 270 -4.72 -4.71 1.91
CA PHE A 270 -4.37 -6.06 2.37
C PHE A 270 -4.03 -6.96 1.19
N ASN A 271 -2.85 -7.60 1.23
CA ASN A 271 -2.41 -8.55 0.21
C ASN A 271 -2.37 -7.98 -1.23
N TYR A 272 -1.99 -6.70 -1.42
CA TYR A 272 -1.84 -6.15 -2.76
C TYR A 272 -0.48 -6.52 -3.35
N LYS A 273 -0.45 -6.84 -4.64
CA LYS A 273 0.78 -7.05 -5.41
C LYS A 273 0.70 -6.41 -6.80
N ASN A 274 1.86 -6.19 -7.42
CA ASN A 274 1.99 -5.54 -8.73
C ASN A 274 1.22 -4.21 -8.81
N SER A 275 1.15 -3.47 -7.69
CA SER A 275 0.22 -2.37 -7.49
C SER A 275 0.95 -1.03 -7.41
N LYS A 276 0.22 0.06 -7.58
CA LYS A 276 0.75 1.42 -7.53
C LYS A 276 -0.16 2.32 -6.70
N ILE A 277 0.42 3.06 -5.76
CA ILE A 277 -0.27 4.11 -5.01
C ILE A 277 0.54 5.38 -5.22
N ILE A 278 0.11 6.20 -6.18
CA ILE A 278 0.98 7.26 -6.70
C ILE A 278 0.25 8.61 -6.85
N ASN A 279 0.99 9.69 -6.59
CA ASN A 279 0.54 11.07 -6.85
C ASN A 279 -0.77 11.44 -6.15
N ASN A 280 -1.09 10.82 -5.01
CA ASN A 280 -2.26 11.19 -4.22
C ASN A 280 -1.92 12.32 -3.24
N THR A 281 -2.90 13.16 -2.95
CA THR A 281 -2.78 14.25 -1.97
C THR A 281 -3.64 13.96 -0.74
N PHE A 282 -3.06 14.12 0.44
CA PHE A 282 -3.70 13.85 1.72
C PHE A 282 -3.61 15.11 2.58
N THR A 283 -4.76 15.65 2.97
CA THR A 283 -4.85 16.85 3.79
C THR A 283 -5.65 16.56 5.06
N ASN A 284 -5.07 16.82 6.22
CA ASN A 284 -5.74 16.61 7.50
C ASN A 284 -6.25 15.15 7.64
N VAL A 285 -5.34 14.18 7.49
CA VAL A 285 -5.64 12.74 7.62
C VAL A 285 -4.92 12.15 8.81
N ASN A 286 -5.55 11.20 9.54
CA ASN A 286 -4.88 10.53 10.65
C ASN A 286 -3.75 9.61 10.16
N SER A 287 -4.02 8.78 9.15
CA SER A 287 -2.99 7.95 8.50
C SER A 287 -3.16 7.97 6.99
N GLY A 288 -2.05 8.09 6.26
CA GLY A 288 -2.05 8.12 4.81
C GLY A 288 -2.25 6.72 4.21
N ILE A 289 -1.18 5.93 4.12
CA ILE A 289 -1.19 4.63 3.43
C ILE A 289 -0.76 3.53 4.41
N CYS A 290 -1.63 2.50 4.57
CA CYS A 290 -1.36 1.28 5.31
C CYS A 290 -1.33 0.09 4.35
N PHE A 291 -0.20 -0.60 4.27
CA PHE A 291 0.07 -1.71 3.34
C PHE A 291 0.43 -2.97 4.13
N GLU A 292 -0.44 -3.96 4.14
CA GLU A 292 -0.31 -5.09 5.06
C GLU A 292 -0.45 -6.45 4.35
N TYR A 293 0.48 -7.37 4.61
CA TYR A 293 0.40 -8.77 4.17
C TYR A 293 -0.07 -9.72 5.27
N LEU A 294 -0.15 -9.20 6.48
CA LEU A 294 -0.73 -9.87 7.62
C LEU A 294 -1.53 -8.80 8.38
N PRO A 295 -2.78 -8.57 7.99
CA PRO A 295 -3.61 -7.56 8.63
C PRO A 295 -3.63 -7.75 10.13
N ASN A 296 -3.06 -6.79 10.83
CA ASN A 296 -2.94 -6.80 12.26
C ASN A 296 -3.76 -5.64 12.85
N ASN A 297 -4.58 -5.97 13.82
CA ASN A 297 -5.19 -4.92 14.60
C ASN A 297 -4.12 -4.41 15.59
N PHE A 298 -3.67 -3.17 15.46
CA PHE A 298 -2.60 -2.53 16.23
C PHE A 298 -2.74 -2.69 17.76
N PHE A 299 -3.91 -3.08 18.23
CA PHE A 299 -4.31 -3.13 19.64
C PHE A 299 -4.52 -4.54 20.21
N GLY A 300 -3.90 -5.56 19.61
CA GLY A 300 -3.76 -6.87 20.26
C GLY A 300 -4.83 -7.92 19.96
N ALA A 301 -5.80 -7.66 19.11
CA ALA A 301 -6.66 -8.72 18.57
C ALA A 301 -6.06 -9.20 17.25
N TYR A 302 -5.22 -10.19 17.34
CA TYR A 302 -4.39 -10.69 16.25
C TYR A 302 -5.21 -11.26 15.11
N PHE A 303 -4.88 -10.88 13.87
CA PHE A 303 -5.26 -11.56 12.63
C PHE A 303 -6.77 -11.75 12.38
N GLN A 304 -7.63 -10.96 12.98
CA GLN A 304 -9.10 -11.09 12.83
C GLN A 304 -9.62 -10.88 11.39
N ARG A 305 -8.76 -10.43 10.49
CA ARG A 305 -9.08 -10.16 9.08
C ARG A 305 -8.33 -11.06 8.11
N MET A 306 -7.65 -12.09 8.61
CA MET A 306 -6.98 -13.09 7.81
C MET A 306 -7.76 -14.41 7.89
N TYR A 307 -8.16 -14.93 6.75
CA TYR A 307 -9.00 -16.12 6.63
C TYR A 307 -8.26 -17.24 5.87
N ILE A 308 -8.65 -18.48 6.13
CA ILE A 308 -8.29 -19.63 5.30
C ILE A 308 -9.35 -19.72 4.20
N ALA A 309 -8.94 -20.04 2.98
CA ALA A 309 -9.86 -20.19 1.86
C ALA A 309 -11.00 -21.18 2.16
N ASN A 310 -12.20 -20.91 1.64
CA ASN A 310 -13.39 -21.72 1.88
C ASN A 310 -13.24 -23.18 1.43
N ASP A 311 -12.52 -23.42 0.34
CA ASP A 311 -12.16 -24.76 -0.16
C ASP A 311 -11.04 -25.44 0.65
N LYS A 312 -10.57 -24.77 1.73
CA LYS A 312 -9.43 -25.19 2.57
C LYS A 312 -8.10 -25.31 1.83
N SER A 313 -8.03 -24.85 0.62
CA SER A 313 -6.75 -24.82 -0.11
C SER A 313 -5.80 -23.81 0.53
N ILE A 314 -4.53 -24.20 0.63
CA ILE A 314 -3.46 -23.31 1.05
C ILE A 314 -2.52 -23.20 -0.14
N GLY A 315 -2.72 -22.15 -0.92
CA GLY A 315 -1.82 -21.81 -2.00
C GLY A 315 -0.47 -21.32 -1.48
N LYS A 316 0.43 -21.04 -2.38
CA LYS A 316 1.77 -20.51 -2.04
C LYS A 316 1.66 -19.11 -1.46
N ILE A 317 2.08 -18.95 -0.20
CA ILE A 317 2.27 -17.64 0.41
C ILE A 317 3.43 -16.94 -0.31
N ASN A 318 3.17 -15.77 -0.88
CA ASN A 318 4.14 -15.04 -1.69
C ASN A 318 4.47 -13.69 -1.05
N SER A 319 5.70 -13.55 -0.56
CA SER A 319 6.17 -12.29 0.04
C SER A 319 6.48 -11.19 -0.99
N LYS A 320 6.56 -11.51 -2.29
CA LYS A 320 6.91 -10.54 -3.31
C LYS A 320 5.70 -9.66 -3.67
N SER A 321 5.77 -8.38 -3.30
CA SER A 321 4.69 -7.42 -3.59
C SER A 321 4.82 -6.75 -4.95
N SER A 322 6.03 -6.44 -5.39
CA SER A 322 6.29 -5.64 -6.61
C SER A 322 5.44 -4.37 -6.66
N THR A 323 5.27 -3.70 -5.50
CA THR A 323 4.37 -2.55 -5.34
C THR A 323 5.18 -1.27 -5.18
N VAL A 324 4.65 -0.18 -5.72
CA VAL A 324 5.25 1.15 -5.68
C VAL A 324 4.31 2.12 -4.95
N ILE A 325 4.85 2.84 -3.96
CA ILE A 325 4.20 3.94 -3.25
C ILE A 325 5.04 5.19 -3.51
N SER A 326 4.61 6.07 -4.42
CA SER A 326 5.47 7.13 -4.93
C SER A 326 4.75 8.44 -5.23
N GLY A 327 5.44 9.55 -5.05
CA GLY A 327 4.94 10.87 -5.45
C GLY A 327 3.75 11.38 -4.63
N ASN A 328 3.42 10.75 -3.51
CA ASN A 328 2.30 11.16 -2.69
C ASN A 328 2.69 12.35 -1.77
N VAL A 329 1.76 13.29 -1.58
CA VAL A 329 1.93 14.44 -0.67
C VAL A 329 0.96 14.30 0.50
N MET A 330 1.49 14.23 1.73
CA MET A 330 0.71 13.89 2.92
C MET A 330 0.90 14.94 4.02
N ASN A 331 -0.20 15.49 4.52
CA ASN A 331 -0.26 16.26 5.75
C ASN A 331 -1.00 15.41 6.80
N ILE A 332 -0.22 14.86 7.72
CA ILE A 332 -0.68 13.93 8.75
C ILE A 332 -1.02 14.70 10.02
N LYS A 333 -2.26 14.56 10.45
CA LYS A 333 -2.75 15.10 11.70
C LYS A 333 -3.32 13.99 12.57
N GLN A 334 -2.72 13.73 13.70
CA GLN A 334 -3.17 12.65 14.58
C GLN A 334 -4.58 12.92 15.14
N MET A 335 -5.51 12.03 14.81
CA MET A 335 -6.89 12.05 15.29
C MET A 335 -7.24 10.81 16.12
N ALA A 336 -6.38 9.78 16.10
CA ALA A 336 -6.52 8.53 16.84
C ALA A 336 -5.24 8.23 17.62
N GLU A 337 -5.17 7.08 18.30
CA GLU A 337 -4.04 6.70 19.17
C GLU A 337 -2.68 6.66 18.45
N SER A 338 -2.67 6.37 17.16
CA SER A 338 -1.46 6.35 16.34
C SER A 338 -1.72 6.89 14.94
N SER A 339 -0.71 7.50 14.34
CA SER A 339 -0.77 8.01 12.97
C SER A 339 0.49 7.68 12.20
N TYR A 340 0.34 7.54 10.89
CA TYR A 340 1.42 7.18 9.97
C TYR A 340 1.26 7.93 8.64
N GLY A 341 2.36 8.43 8.10
CA GLY A 341 2.38 8.77 6.69
C GLY A 341 2.23 7.50 5.85
N ILE A 342 3.21 6.58 5.98
CA ILE A 342 3.17 5.28 5.33
C ILE A 342 3.50 4.20 6.36
N TYR A 343 2.64 3.20 6.45
CA TYR A 343 2.81 2.02 7.29
C TYR A 343 2.85 0.76 6.42
N ALA A 344 3.89 -0.08 6.59
CA ALA A 344 3.95 -1.38 5.91
C ALA A 344 4.23 -2.49 6.92
N TYR A 345 3.38 -3.52 6.94
CA TYR A 345 3.46 -4.60 7.92
C TYR A 345 3.36 -5.97 7.30
N GLY A 346 4.35 -6.79 7.62
CA GLY A 346 4.37 -8.22 7.37
C GLY A 346 5.14 -8.95 8.46
N ALA A 347 4.94 -10.26 8.61
CA ALA A 347 5.64 -11.05 9.62
C ALA A 347 5.83 -12.50 9.17
N LYS A 348 6.77 -13.20 9.81
CA LYS A 348 6.77 -14.66 9.80
C LYS A 348 5.90 -15.17 10.92
N VAL A 349 5.04 -16.12 10.60
CA VAL A 349 4.15 -16.78 11.54
C VAL A 349 4.61 -18.21 11.69
N ASP A 350 5.06 -18.57 12.89
CA ASP A 350 5.43 -19.94 13.24
C ASP A 350 4.18 -20.82 13.51
N ALA A 351 4.37 -22.12 13.65
CA ALA A 351 3.30 -23.07 13.85
C ALA A 351 2.51 -22.83 15.16
N SER A 352 3.17 -22.38 16.22
CA SER A 352 2.53 -22.12 17.51
C SER A 352 1.65 -20.88 17.46
N THR A 353 2.17 -19.79 16.88
CA THR A 353 1.43 -18.54 16.64
C THR A 353 0.25 -18.77 15.69
N ALA A 354 0.46 -19.52 14.61
CA ALA A 354 -0.58 -19.87 13.66
C ALA A 354 -1.74 -20.62 14.33
N LYS A 355 -1.43 -21.65 15.12
CA LYS A 355 -2.43 -22.43 15.86
C LYS A 355 -3.21 -21.56 16.84
N ALA A 356 -2.52 -20.70 17.58
CA ALA A 356 -3.14 -19.82 18.57
C ALA A 356 -4.11 -18.80 17.95
N ASN A 357 -3.92 -18.44 16.69
CA ASN A 357 -4.69 -17.41 15.98
C ASN A 357 -5.60 -17.96 14.87
N GLY A 358 -5.67 -19.27 14.69
CA GLY A 358 -6.52 -19.89 13.65
C GLY A 358 -6.12 -19.56 12.21
N ILE A 359 -4.82 -19.30 11.97
CA ILE A 359 -4.25 -18.99 10.66
C ILE A 359 -3.20 -20.04 10.25
N VAL A 360 -2.65 -19.90 9.06
CA VAL A 360 -1.63 -20.78 8.52
C VAL A 360 -0.23 -20.27 8.87
N ALA A 361 0.66 -21.16 9.31
CA ALA A 361 2.07 -20.83 9.48
C ALA A 361 2.70 -20.50 8.12
N GLY A 362 3.51 -19.44 8.06
CA GLY A 362 4.11 -19.04 6.80
C GLY A 362 4.91 -17.74 6.84
N ASP A 363 5.45 -17.37 5.70
CA ASP A 363 6.21 -16.14 5.53
C ASP A 363 5.34 -15.05 4.85
N TYR A 364 4.66 -14.25 5.66
CA TYR A 364 3.86 -13.10 5.25
C TYR A 364 4.68 -11.79 5.25
N THR A 365 6.00 -11.87 5.21
CA THR A 365 6.82 -10.66 5.05
C THR A 365 6.61 -10.05 3.67
N ILE A 366 6.79 -8.73 3.58
CA ILE A 366 6.69 -8.00 2.32
C ILE A 366 8.08 -7.91 1.70
N SER A 367 8.19 -8.12 0.39
CA SER A 367 9.43 -7.88 -0.34
C SER A 367 9.18 -7.19 -1.68
N ASP A 368 10.22 -6.55 -2.22
CA ASP A 368 10.11 -5.83 -3.49
C ASP A 368 9.07 -4.69 -3.43
N LEU A 369 9.11 -3.94 -2.30
CA LEU A 369 8.30 -2.74 -2.07
C LEU A 369 9.19 -1.51 -2.30
N SER A 370 8.73 -0.58 -3.13
CA SER A 370 9.35 0.74 -3.29
C SER A 370 8.51 1.80 -2.59
N ILE A 371 9.14 2.60 -1.72
CA ILE A 371 8.56 3.79 -1.11
C ILE A 371 9.46 4.97 -1.49
N ASP A 372 9.07 5.72 -2.51
CA ASP A 372 9.95 6.72 -3.08
C ASP A 372 9.25 8.04 -3.43
N ASN A 373 10.00 9.14 -3.40
CA ASN A 373 9.53 10.47 -3.80
C ASN A 373 8.27 10.95 -3.08
N ASN A 374 7.96 10.47 -1.88
CA ASN A 374 6.82 10.96 -1.12
C ASN A 374 7.21 12.16 -0.27
N THR A 375 6.29 13.11 -0.11
CA THR A 375 6.40 14.23 0.83
C THR A 375 5.44 13.97 1.99
N ILE A 376 5.97 13.88 3.21
CA ILE A 376 5.19 13.56 4.41
C ILE A 376 5.45 14.64 5.46
N ASN A 377 4.42 15.42 5.75
CA ASN A 377 4.40 16.44 6.78
C ASN A 377 3.59 15.94 7.97
N VAL A 378 4.19 15.92 9.15
CA VAL A 378 3.51 15.62 10.41
C VAL A 378 3.21 16.94 11.10
N GLU A 379 1.93 17.30 11.25
CA GLU A 379 1.51 18.63 11.70
C GLU A 379 1.21 18.70 13.20
N GLU A 380 0.33 17.83 13.67
CA GLU A 380 -0.04 17.75 15.09
C GLU A 380 -0.07 16.30 15.53
N ASN A 381 0.48 16.02 16.71
CA ASN A 381 0.42 14.68 17.29
C ASN A 381 0.69 14.68 18.79
N SER A 382 0.31 13.63 19.47
CA SER A 382 0.43 13.47 20.91
C SER A 382 1.56 12.55 21.35
N SER A 383 2.11 11.68 20.53
CA SER A 383 3.26 10.82 20.89
C SER A 383 3.47 9.55 20.06
N LYS A 384 2.58 9.19 19.13
CA LYS A 384 2.68 7.94 18.35
C LYS A 384 2.47 8.21 16.86
N SER A 385 3.20 9.17 16.32
CA SER A 385 3.17 9.48 14.89
C SER A 385 4.49 9.14 14.24
N TYR A 386 4.43 8.66 13.02
CA TYR A 386 5.60 8.25 12.26
C TYR A 386 5.49 8.73 10.82
N GLY A 387 6.60 9.19 10.24
CA GLY A 387 6.64 9.46 8.81
C GLY A 387 6.44 8.17 8.01
N ILE A 388 7.42 7.27 8.08
CA ILE A 388 7.36 5.93 7.47
C ILE A 388 7.65 4.89 8.54
N TYR A 389 6.80 3.89 8.67
CA TYR A 389 6.96 2.78 9.60
C TYR A 389 6.87 1.44 8.88
N ILE A 390 7.95 0.65 8.90
CA ILE A 390 7.98 -0.67 8.27
C ILE A 390 8.30 -1.77 9.27
N THR A 391 7.59 -2.89 9.17
CA THR A 391 7.85 -4.12 9.94
C THR A 391 7.79 -5.33 9.01
N GLY A 392 8.82 -6.19 9.07
CA GLY A 392 8.86 -7.39 8.25
C GLY A 392 8.92 -7.11 6.75
N VAL A 393 9.50 -5.98 6.36
CA VAL A 393 9.71 -5.59 4.97
C VAL A 393 11.14 -5.92 4.56
N ASN A 394 11.31 -6.64 3.46
CA ASN A 394 12.60 -7.18 3.05
C ASN A 394 12.93 -6.86 1.60
N LYS A 395 14.23 -6.73 1.26
CA LYS A 395 14.69 -6.53 -0.13
C LYS A 395 13.94 -5.39 -0.84
N SER A 396 13.70 -4.32 -0.12
CA SER A 396 12.86 -3.18 -0.51
C SER A 396 13.65 -1.89 -0.43
N GLU A 397 13.13 -0.84 -1.03
CA GLU A 397 13.79 0.46 -1.06
C GLU A 397 12.91 1.55 -0.45
N ILE A 398 13.51 2.41 0.38
CA ILE A 398 12.91 3.65 0.88
C ILE A 398 13.84 4.78 0.42
N SER A 399 13.42 5.54 -0.58
CA SER A 399 14.33 6.48 -1.22
C SER A 399 13.68 7.81 -1.62
N SER A 400 14.47 8.86 -1.57
CA SER A 400 14.09 10.19 -2.09
C SER A 400 12.81 10.76 -1.45
N ASN A 401 12.44 10.31 -0.25
CA ASN A 401 11.30 10.85 0.47
C ASN A 401 11.71 12.11 1.24
N THR A 402 10.81 13.09 1.31
CA THR A 402 10.93 14.26 2.17
C THR A 402 9.97 14.11 3.34
N LEU A 403 10.51 14.07 4.56
CA LEU A 403 9.75 13.95 5.79
C LEU A 403 10.03 15.15 6.70
N THR A 404 8.98 15.85 7.12
CA THR A 404 9.11 17.00 8.00
C THR A 404 8.14 16.89 9.16
N ASP A 405 8.64 17.07 10.39
CA ASP A 405 7.80 17.14 11.58
C ASP A 405 7.69 18.59 12.06
N TYR A 406 6.51 19.15 11.91
CA TYR A 406 6.13 20.49 12.39
C TYR A 406 5.49 20.48 13.77
N SER A 407 5.32 19.30 14.38
CA SER A 407 4.61 19.17 15.64
C SER A 407 5.43 19.68 16.83
N SER A 408 4.73 20.05 17.90
CA SER A 408 5.33 20.40 19.18
C SER A 408 5.51 19.21 20.13
N ALA A 409 5.17 17.99 19.69
CA ALA A 409 5.15 16.80 20.53
C ALA A 409 6.52 16.48 21.14
N LYS A 410 6.48 15.98 22.37
CA LYS A 410 7.69 15.86 23.20
C LYS A 410 8.52 14.63 22.93
N ASP A 411 7.94 13.45 22.65
CA ASP A 411 8.71 12.21 22.54
C ASP A 411 8.04 11.16 21.64
N GLY A 412 8.84 10.29 21.03
CA GLY A 412 8.38 9.04 20.41
C GLY A 412 8.11 9.05 18.90
N ILE A 413 8.25 10.19 18.23
CA ILE A 413 8.03 10.31 16.80
C ILE A 413 9.34 10.11 16.07
N ASN A 414 9.35 9.25 15.05
CA ASN A 414 10.53 9.04 14.21
C ASN A 414 10.18 9.30 12.74
N GLY A 415 11.14 9.81 12.00
CA GLY A 415 10.99 10.01 10.55
C GLY A 415 10.77 8.68 9.85
N ILE A 416 11.76 7.78 9.88
CA ILE A 416 11.67 6.42 9.35
C ILE A 416 11.89 5.42 10.47
N ASN A 417 10.95 4.50 10.65
CA ASN A 417 10.98 3.47 11.68
C ASN A 417 11.05 2.08 11.04
N ILE A 418 12.04 1.27 11.44
CA ILE A 418 12.34 -0.02 10.80
C ILE A 418 12.38 -1.11 11.86
N CYS A 419 11.58 -2.16 11.70
CA CYS A 419 11.51 -3.28 12.60
C CYS A 419 11.52 -4.62 11.83
N ALA A 420 12.15 -5.65 12.38
CA ALA A 420 12.14 -7.03 11.86
C ALA A 420 12.43 -7.18 10.35
N SER A 421 13.17 -6.23 9.78
CA SER A 421 13.32 -6.06 8.33
C SER A 421 14.72 -6.41 7.85
N LYS A 422 14.86 -6.87 6.60
CA LYS A 422 16.14 -7.37 6.09
C LYS A 422 16.43 -6.93 4.66
N LYS A 423 17.71 -6.59 4.41
CA LYS A 423 18.22 -6.29 3.05
C LYS A 423 17.55 -5.10 2.38
N ASN A 424 17.09 -4.12 3.15
CA ASN A 424 16.51 -2.89 2.61
C ASN A 424 17.59 -1.85 2.35
N VAL A 425 17.31 -0.98 1.39
CA VAL A 425 18.12 0.20 1.08
C VAL A 425 17.34 1.44 1.49
N ILE A 426 17.94 2.28 2.35
CA ILE A 426 17.37 3.56 2.80
C ILE A 426 18.32 4.66 2.30
N LYS A 427 17.91 5.39 1.25
CA LYS A 427 18.82 6.31 0.57
C LYS A 427 18.16 7.60 0.11
N ASN A 428 18.94 8.68 0.05
CA ASN A 428 18.53 9.97 -0.50
C ASN A 428 17.28 10.58 0.16
N ASN A 429 16.91 10.15 1.37
CA ASN A 429 15.78 10.75 2.06
C ASN A 429 16.20 12.05 2.73
N ASN A 430 15.31 13.04 2.72
CA ASN A 430 15.44 14.29 3.44
C ASN A 430 14.50 14.27 4.65
N ILE A 431 15.07 14.23 5.86
CA ILE A 431 14.31 14.09 7.12
C ILE A 431 14.64 15.30 7.99
N SER A 432 13.62 16.06 8.37
CA SER A 432 13.82 17.30 9.10
C SER A 432 12.73 17.59 10.14
N GLY A 433 12.98 18.58 11.00
CA GLY A 433 12.01 19.06 11.97
C GLY A 433 12.06 18.31 13.30
N ALA A 434 10.95 18.31 14.01
CA ALA A 434 10.89 17.94 15.43
C ALA A 434 10.87 16.42 15.70
N PHE A 435 11.15 15.56 14.75
CA PHE A 435 11.29 14.12 14.99
C PHE A 435 12.24 13.82 16.14
N ASN A 436 11.91 12.82 16.96
CA ASN A 436 12.84 12.37 17.98
C ASN A 436 14.09 11.76 17.36
N ASN A 437 13.92 10.82 16.44
CA ASN A 437 15.01 10.28 15.63
C ASN A 437 14.70 10.41 14.13
N GLY A 438 15.73 10.65 13.33
CA GLY A 438 15.58 10.65 11.87
C GLY A 438 15.25 9.26 11.35
N ILE A 439 16.16 8.30 11.53
CA ILE A 439 15.95 6.89 11.20
C ILE A 439 16.11 6.06 12.48
N SER A 440 15.10 5.29 12.86
CA SER A 440 15.13 4.43 14.03
C SER A 440 14.97 2.96 13.62
N ILE A 441 16.01 2.16 13.90
CA ILE A 441 15.98 0.71 13.75
C ILE A 441 15.80 0.12 15.14
N PHE A 442 14.68 -0.51 15.39
CA PHE A 442 14.36 -1.02 16.71
C PHE A 442 13.85 -2.46 16.68
N ASN A 443 13.80 -3.14 17.83
CA ASN A 443 13.51 -4.56 17.92
C ASN A 443 12.56 -4.96 19.05
N LYS A 444 11.82 -4.02 19.64
CA LYS A 444 10.90 -4.31 20.75
C LYS A 444 9.94 -5.44 20.37
N SER A 445 10.06 -6.57 21.04
CA SER A 445 9.24 -7.79 20.82
C SER A 445 9.36 -8.44 19.42
N PHE A 446 10.33 -8.02 18.60
CA PHE A 446 10.56 -8.56 17.26
C PHE A 446 12.01 -8.96 17.05
N PRO A 447 12.32 -9.85 16.09
CA PRO A 447 13.69 -10.10 15.68
C PRO A 447 14.38 -8.83 15.20
N GLY A 448 15.67 -8.69 15.48
CA GLY A 448 16.47 -7.55 15.01
C GLY A 448 16.50 -7.45 13.48
N SER A 449 16.51 -6.23 12.98
CA SER A 449 16.68 -5.94 11.56
C SER A 449 18.11 -6.20 11.10
N LYS A 450 18.30 -6.72 9.87
CA LYS A 450 19.62 -7.19 9.40
C LYS A 450 19.92 -6.81 7.96
N ASN A 451 21.22 -6.56 7.68
CA ASN A 451 21.71 -6.27 6.31
C ASN A 451 21.02 -5.06 5.66
N LEU A 452 20.75 -4.03 6.45
CA LEU A 452 20.26 -2.76 5.95
C LEU A 452 21.42 -1.94 5.37
N LEU A 453 21.16 -1.15 4.32
CA LEU A 453 22.09 -0.17 3.78
C LEU A 453 21.47 1.22 3.93
N ILE A 454 22.14 2.10 4.66
CA ILE A 454 21.73 3.49 4.88
C ILE A 454 22.80 4.40 4.26
N THR A 455 22.43 5.19 3.26
CA THR A 455 23.38 5.95 2.43
C THR A 455 22.75 7.22 1.90
N SER A 456 23.52 8.29 1.79
CA SER A 456 23.14 9.56 1.13
C SER A 456 21.87 10.21 1.69
N ASN A 457 21.50 9.98 2.95
CA ASN A 457 20.35 10.65 3.56
C ASN A 457 20.78 12.00 4.15
N LEU A 458 19.91 12.99 4.06
CA LEU A 458 20.01 14.27 4.74
C LEU A 458 19.08 14.26 5.96
N ILE A 459 19.64 14.37 7.17
CA ILE A 459 18.88 14.38 8.42
C ILE A 459 19.25 15.64 9.20
N SER A 460 18.29 16.49 9.52
CA SER A 460 18.53 17.76 10.18
C SER A 460 17.44 18.16 11.17
N GLY A 461 17.85 18.81 12.27
CA GLY A 461 16.91 19.37 13.24
C GLY A 461 16.17 18.36 14.10
N VAL A 462 16.49 17.07 14.03
CA VAL A 462 15.89 16.03 14.88
C VAL A 462 16.36 16.18 16.33
N LYS A 463 15.50 15.84 17.30
CA LYS A 463 15.71 16.13 18.72
C LYS A 463 16.82 15.30 19.34
N SER A 464 16.81 13.98 19.12
CA SER A 464 17.77 13.08 19.78
C SER A 464 18.82 12.58 18.78
N TYR A 465 18.50 11.57 17.99
CA TYR A 465 19.50 10.89 17.15
C TYR A 465 19.18 10.99 15.66
N GLY A 466 20.20 11.23 14.85
CA GLY A 466 20.04 11.12 13.41
C GLY A 466 19.68 9.71 12.99
N ILE A 467 20.51 8.73 13.35
CA ILE A 467 20.24 7.31 13.13
C ILE A 467 20.42 6.56 14.46
N ARG A 468 19.37 5.84 14.88
CA ARG A 468 19.35 5.01 16.08
C ARG A 468 19.28 3.55 15.69
N VAL A 469 20.20 2.72 16.18
CA VAL A 469 20.22 1.26 15.93
C VAL A 469 20.10 0.54 17.27
N ALA A 470 19.02 -0.18 17.49
CA ALA A 470 18.78 -0.95 18.70
C ALA A 470 19.62 -2.25 18.72
N GLU A 471 19.70 -2.86 19.91
CA GLU A 471 20.30 -4.18 20.13
C GLU A 471 19.75 -5.23 19.16
N SER A 472 20.54 -6.24 18.84
CA SER A 472 20.20 -7.30 17.88
C SER A 472 19.95 -6.86 16.45
N SER A 473 20.02 -5.54 16.17
CA SER A 473 19.91 -4.98 14.81
C SER A 473 21.26 -4.53 14.31
N TYR A 474 21.47 -4.63 13.00
CA TYR A 474 22.68 -4.11 12.35
C TYR A 474 22.44 -3.61 10.93
N ALA A 475 23.17 -2.58 10.59
CA ALA A 475 23.11 -1.89 9.31
C ALA A 475 24.52 -1.51 8.83
N THR A 476 24.67 -1.36 7.53
CA THR A 476 25.81 -0.64 6.94
C THR A 476 25.39 0.81 6.77
N ILE A 477 26.00 1.70 7.55
CA ILE A 477 25.76 3.14 7.47
C ILE A 477 26.96 3.76 6.73
N LYS A 478 26.69 4.34 5.57
CA LYS A 478 27.72 5.01 4.77
C LYS A 478 28.06 6.38 5.34
N SER A 479 29.30 6.82 5.12
CA SER A 479 29.78 8.16 5.53
C SER A 479 29.21 9.32 4.70
N ASP A 480 28.51 9.02 3.64
CA ASP A 480 27.84 9.99 2.76
C ASP A 480 26.46 10.46 3.28
N ASN A 481 26.01 9.94 4.43
CA ASN A 481 24.86 10.53 5.11
C ASN A 481 25.26 11.86 5.75
N ASN A 482 24.49 12.92 5.49
CA ASN A 482 24.67 14.22 6.12
C ASN A 482 23.70 14.35 7.30
N ILE A 483 24.24 14.35 8.54
CA ILE A 483 23.42 14.24 9.75
C ILE A 483 23.75 15.36 10.72
N SER A 484 22.75 16.14 11.11
CA SER A 484 22.74 17.09 12.22
C SER A 484 21.59 16.78 13.16
N ALA A 485 21.88 16.38 14.39
CA ALA A 485 20.91 15.96 15.40
C ALA A 485 21.21 16.60 16.75
N GLY A 486 20.19 16.73 17.60
CA GLY A 486 20.31 17.44 18.87
C GLY A 486 21.25 16.75 19.87
N GLU A 487 21.15 15.43 20.04
CA GLU A 487 22.02 14.69 20.95
C GLU A 487 23.24 14.12 20.25
N SER A 488 23.04 13.31 19.21
CA SER A 488 24.14 12.71 18.47
C SER A 488 23.73 12.31 17.05
N PRO A 489 24.63 12.39 16.05
CA PRO A 489 24.36 11.83 14.73
C PRO A 489 23.97 10.36 14.75
N LEU A 490 24.59 9.57 15.64
CA LEU A 490 24.36 8.13 15.73
C LEU A 490 24.14 7.69 17.18
N CYS A 491 23.19 6.79 17.41
CA CYS A 491 23.00 6.06 18.66
C CYS A 491 22.97 4.55 18.40
N LEU A 492 23.93 3.85 18.96
CA LEU A 492 24.11 2.40 18.78
C LEU A 492 24.06 1.75 20.15
N TYR A 493 23.07 0.90 20.37
CA TYR A 493 22.96 0.19 21.63
C TYR A 493 23.91 -1.01 21.67
N SER A 494 24.92 -0.95 22.58
CA SER A 494 25.78 -2.06 22.93
C SER A 494 25.70 -2.29 24.44
N GLN A 495 25.48 -3.54 24.85
CA GLN A 495 25.26 -3.85 26.27
C GLN A 495 26.54 -3.88 27.10
N ASN A 496 27.73 -4.02 26.50
CA ASN A 496 28.97 -4.19 27.25
C ASN A 496 30.11 -3.39 26.62
N TYR A 497 30.20 -2.14 26.95
CA TYR A 497 31.35 -1.33 26.60
C TYR A 497 32.53 -1.60 27.54
N SER A 498 33.68 -1.99 26.99
CA SER A 498 34.93 -2.14 27.73
C SER A 498 35.99 -1.20 27.16
N GLN A 499 36.66 -0.46 28.04
CA GLN A 499 37.80 0.41 27.64
C GLN A 499 39.04 -0.39 27.18
N ASN A 500 39.16 -1.65 27.57
CA ASN A 500 40.22 -2.56 27.13
C ASN A 500 39.77 -3.31 25.88
N VAL A 501 40.00 -2.75 24.74
CA VAL A 501 39.48 -3.22 23.47
C VAL A 501 40.46 -4.17 22.82
N PRO A 502 40.07 -5.43 22.57
CA PRO A 502 40.90 -6.33 21.76
C PRO A 502 41.01 -5.81 20.31
N THR A 503 42.09 -6.20 19.63
CA THR A 503 42.23 -5.95 18.21
C THR A 503 41.14 -6.66 17.42
N PRO A 504 40.47 -6.02 16.45
CA PRO A 504 39.49 -6.69 15.60
C PRO A 504 40.13 -7.91 14.91
N SER A 505 39.37 -8.97 14.75
CA SER A 505 39.81 -10.13 13.97
C SER A 505 38.98 -10.28 12.70
N VAL A 506 39.64 -10.64 11.62
CA VAL A 506 39.00 -10.95 10.35
C VAL A 506 38.77 -12.46 10.29
N LYS A 507 37.51 -12.86 10.21
CA LYS A 507 37.13 -14.28 10.13
C LYS A 507 37.48 -14.86 8.75
N THR A 508 37.17 -14.13 7.70
CA THR A 508 37.57 -14.47 6.32
C THR A 508 37.68 -13.21 5.46
N LYS A 509 38.58 -13.26 4.48
CA LYS A 509 38.63 -12.27 3.38
C LYS A 509 38.58 -13.00 2.05
N GLY A 510 38.01 -12.35 1.04
CA GLY A 510 37.89 -12.92 -0.30
C GLY A 510 37.09 -12.01 -1.21
N TYR A 511 36.67 -12.55 -2.33
CA TYR A 511 35.83 -11.80 -3.27
C TYR A 511 34.41 -12.37 -3.25
N SER A 512 33.43 -11.48 -3.40
CA SER A 512 32.03 -11.87 -3.58
C SER A 512 31.80 -12.49 -4.96
N LEU A 513 30.62 -13.05 -5.19
CA LEU A 513 30.21 -13.53 -6.53
C LEU A 513 30.30 -12.48 -7.64
N ARG A 514 30.37 -11.20 -7.25
CA ARG A 514 30.58 -10.07 -8.19
C ARG A 514 32.04 -9.62 -8.28
N ASN A 515 32.97 -10.44 -7.80
CA ASN A 515 34.40 -10.17 -7.73
C ASN A 515 34.75 -8.88 -6.96
N LYS A 516 33.92 -8.49 -5.99
CA LYS A 516 34.14 -7.35 -5.11
C LYS A 516 34.77 -7.80 -3.80
N PRO A 517 35.70 -7.01 -3.19
CA PRO A 517 36.27 -7.33 -1.90
C PRO A 517 35.19 -7.57 -0.85
N LEU A 518 35.26 -8.71 -0.19
CA LEU A 518 34.34 -9.14 0.86
C LEU A 518 35.13 -9.46 2.13
N ILE A 519 34.84 -8.77 3.22
CA ILE A 519 35.45 -8.94 4.53
C ILE A 519 34.39 -9.44 5.50
N ARG A 520 34.70 -10.50 6.23
CA ARG A 520 33.87 -11.02 7.32
C ARG A 520 34.61 -10.80 8.63
N PHE A 521 33.99 -10.08 9.55
CA PHE A 521 34.55 -9.81 10.87
C PHE A 521 34.07 -10.81 11.89
N SER A 522 34.87 -11.02 12.92
CA SER A 522 34.40 -11.63 14.15
C SER A 522 33.80 -10.57 15.04
N SER A 523 32.72 -10.89 15.74
CA SER A 523 32.17 -10.05 16.79
C SER A 523 33.23 -9.82 17.87
N LEU A 524 33.40 -8.55 18.26
CA LEU A 524 34.18 -8.19 19.45
C LEU A 524 33.20 -7.90 20.59
N ASN A 525 33.47 -8.51 21.75
CA ASN A 525 32.65 -8.26 22.93
C ASN A 525 32.67 -6.76 23.27
N GLY A 526 31.49 -6.16 23.37
CA GLY A 526 31.32 -4.75 23.67
C GLY A 526 31.43 -3.79 22.48
N SER A 527 31.78 -4.26 21.26
CA SER A 527 31.76 -3.38 20.09
C SER A 527 30.32 -3.21 19.57
N ALA A 528 29.98 -2.00 19.19
CA ALA A 528 28.72 -1.70 18.50
C ALA A 528 28.81 -2.01 17.00
N GLY A 529 30.03 -2.17 16.47
CA GLY A 529 30.28 -2.44 15.06
C GLY A 529 31.71 -2.08 14.67
N TYR A 530 31.90 -1.85 13.38
CA TYR A 530 33.19 -1.54 12.80
C TYR A 530 33.11 -0.41 11.77
N LYS A 531 34.06 0.52 11.86
CA LYS A 531 34.35 1.50 10.83
C LYS A 531 35.28 0.83 9.81
N VAL A 532 34.90 0.87 8.53
CA VAL A 532 35.69 0.36 7.42
C VAL A 532 36.21 1.52 6.61
N SER A 533 37.52 1.63 6.53
CA SER A 533 38.21 2.62 5.70
C SER A 533 38.96 1.92 4.59
N ARG A 534 39.09 2.56 3.43
CA ARG A 534 39.82 2.04 2.27
C ARG A 534 40.93 2.98 1.88
N SER A 535 42.03 2.42 1.47
CA SER A 535 43.14 3.12 0.84
C SER A 535 43.59 2.41 -0.43
N ALA A 536 43.99 3.15 -1.46
CA ALA A 536 44.78 2.60 -2.54
C ALA A 536 46.21 2.33 -1.99
N TYR A 537 47.02 1.60 -2.77
CA TYR A 537 48.39 1.26 -2.37
C TYR A 537 49.16 2.48 -1.87
N ASN A 538 49.65 2.44 -0.64
CA ASN A 538 50.35 3.52 0.06
C ASN A 538 49.61 4.86 0.20
N GLY A 539 48.28 4.88 0.06
CA GLY A 539 47.47 6.10 0.21
C GLY A 539 46.90 6.30 1.61
N THR A 540 46.22 7.43 1.79
CA THR A 540 45.50 7.72 3.03
C THR A 540 44.20 6.89 3.12
N PHE A 541 43.92 6.32 4.29
CA PHE A 541 42.69 5.63 4.56
C PHE A 541 41.49 6.62 4.62
N LYS A 542 40.48 6.38 3.79
CA LYS A 542 39.22 7.11 3.84
C LYS A 542 38.11 6.17 4.29
N GLU A 543 37.31 6.63 5.22
CA GLU A 543 36.11 5.88 5.65
C GLU A 543 35.16 5.70 4.45
N ILE A 544 34.69 4.48 4.28
CA ILE A 544 33.76 4.09 3.21
C ILE A 544 32.46 3.47 3.74
N ALA A 545 32.48 2.94 4.95
CA ALA A 545 31.30 2.40 5.61
C ALA A 545 31.50 2.24 7.11
N THR A 546 30.38 2.22 7.83
CA THR A 546 30.30 1.70 9.18
C THR A 546 29.33 0.53 9.20
N VAL A 547 29.74 -0.59 9.79
CA VAL A 547 28.97 -1.86 9.84
C VAL A 547 28.71 -2.19 11.29
N TYR A 548 27.44 -2.42 11.67
CA TYR A 548 27.02 -2.61 13.05
C TYR A 548 26.48 -4.03 13.32
N GLY A 549 26.63 -4.51 14.56
CA GLY A 549 26.07 -5.77 15.06
C GLY A 549 27.06 -6.92 15.14
N GLU A 550 26.54 -8.15 15.22
CA GLU A 550 27.33 -9.38 15.30
C GLU A 550 27.44 -10.08 13.94
N ASN A 551 28.50 -10.89 13.73
CA ASN A 551 28.74 -11.64 12.47
C ASN A 551 28.74 -10.76 11.21
N LEU A 552 29.51 -9.74 11.22
CA LEU A 552 29.51 -8.67 10.24
C LEU A 552 30.17 -9.08 8.93
N ASN A 553 29.48 -8.77 7.83
CA ASN A 553 30.02 -8.91 6.49
C ASN A 553 30.03 -7.54 5.82
N PHE A 554 31.13 -7.20 5.16
CA PHE A 554 31.24 -6.00 4.36
C PHE A 554 31.70 -6.33 2.94
N GLU A 555 30.91 -5.97 1.94
CA GLU A 555 31.26 -6.05 0.52
C GLU A 555 31.51 -4.63 -0.01
N ASP A 556 32.71 -4.36 -0.50
CA ASP A 556 33.01 -3.07 -1.11
C ASP A 556 32.50 -3.00 -2.56
N LYS A 557 31.24 -2.64 -2.71
CA LYS A 557 30.60 -2.50 -4.03
C LYS A 557 31.18 -1.34 -4.85
N SER A 558 31.83 -0.37 -4.20
CA SER A 558 32.40 0.80 -4.86
C SER A 558 33.78 0.54 -5.47
N SER A 559 34.44 -0.58 -5.11
CA SER A 559 35.71 -0.95 -5.71
C SER A 559 35.52 -1.53 -7.12
N THR A 560 36.59 -1.50 -7.94
CA THR A 560 36.63 -2.28 -9.17
C THR A 560 36.78 -3.77 -8.87
N ALA A 561 36.39 -4.64 -9.79
CA ALA A 561 36.55 -6.08 -9.64
C ALA A 561 38.05 -6.41 -9.49
N PHE A 562 38.39 -7.31 -8.57
CA PHE A 562 39.77 -7.74 -8.24
C PHE A 562 40.75 -6.58 -7.94
N SER A 563 40.24 -5.43 -7.47
CA SER A 563 41.11 -4.28 -7.17
C SER A 563 42.02 -4.59 -5.97
N LYS A 564 43.28 -4.17 -6.09
CA LYS A 564 44.25 -4.19 -4.97
C LYS A 564 43.98 -2.98 -4.09
N ASN A 565 43.25 -3.20 -3.01
CA ASN A 565 42.93 -2.18 -2.01
C ASN A 565 43.41 -2.65 -0.62
N TYR A 566 43.69 -1.66 0.21
CA TYR A 566 43.91 -1.86 1.63
C TYR A 566 42.68 -1.40 2.40
N TYR A 567 42.25 -2.21 3.35
CA TYR A 567 41.13 -1.90 4.22
C TYR A 567 41.61 -1.83 5.66
N ARG A 568 41.25 -0.76 6.36
CA ARG A 568 41.42 -0.63 7.80
C ARG A 568 40.07 -0.85 8.47
N VAL A 569 40.03 -1.77 9.41
CA VAL A 569 38.84 -2.11 10.19
C VAL A 569 39.09 -1.70 11.62
N THR A 570 38.30 -0.74 12.10
CA THR A 570 38.42 -0.18 13.45
C THR A 570 37.10 -0.42 14.19
N PRO A 571 37.12 -0.99 15.41
CA PRO A 571 35.90 -1.18 16.18
C PRO A 571 35.35 0.16 16.65
N ILE A 572 34.02 0.23 16.76
CA ILE A 572 33.31 1.35 17.34
C ILE A 572 32.49 0.91 18.53
N TYR A 573 32.32 1.81 19.46
CA TYR A 573 31.62 1.62 20.73
C TYR A 573 30.60 2.73 20.93
N ASN A 574 29.51 2.42 21.61
CA ASN A 574 28.58 3.42 22.07
C ASN A 574 28.84 3.72 23.55
N VAL A 575 29.13 4.96 23.87
CA VAL A 575 29.36 5.43 25.25
C VAL A 575 28.34 6.53 25.51
N GLY A 576 27.28 6.20 26.24
CA GLY A 576 26.26 7.17 26.60
C GLY A 576 25.59 7.85 25.40
N GLY A 577 25.38 7.12 24.29
CA GLY A 577 24.82 7.66 23.06
C GLY A 577 25.82 8.23 22.06
N THR A 578 27.09 8.36 22.45
CA THR A 578 28.16 8.86 21.58
C THR A 578 28.94 7.69 20.97
N VAL A 579 29.14 7.72 19.66
CA VAL A 579 29.96 6.73 18.96
C VAL A 579 31.43 7.08 19.14
N VAL A 580 32.19 6.17 19.77
CA VAL A 580 33.63 6.28 19.99
C VAL A 580 34.34 5.24 19.14
N THR A 581 35.32 5.66 18.37
CA THR A 581 36.19 4.80 17.59
C THR A 581 37.26 4.18 18.49
N GLY A 582 37.41 2.85 18.44
CA GLY A 582 38.49 2.15 19.17
C GLY A 582 39.90 2.57 18.65
N LYS A 583 40.89 2.43 19.51
CA LYS A 583 42.28 2.75 19.14
C LYS A 583 42.93 1.64 18.31
N ASN A 584 42.54 0.38 18.54
CA ASN A 584 43.10 -0.76 17.85
C ASN A 584 42.35 -1.04 16.55
N TYR A 585 43.08 -1.34 15.49
CA TYR A 585 42.54 -1.65 14.18
C TYR A 585 43.29 -2.84 13.55
N ILE A 586 42.72 -3.41 12.51
CA ILE A 586 43.42 -4.37 11.64
C ILE A 586 43.44 -3.85 10.20
N ASP A 587 44.57 -3.97 9.57
CA ASP A 587 44.75 -3.66 8.16
C ASP A 587 44.68 -4.96 7.32
N ILE A 588 43.98 -4.93 6.23
CA ILE A 588 43.72 -6.05 5.35
C ILE A 588 44.05 -5.65 3.92
N ALA A 589 44.98 -6.38 3.29
CA ALA A 589 45.29 -6.21 1.87
C ALA A 589 44.46 -7.19 1.01
N PHE A 590 43.96 -6.73 -0.09
CA PHE A 590 43.34 -7.53 -1.16
C PHE A 590 44.16 -7.51 -2.42
#